data_d40f0009dd2df977ad0449c0d74a0aeb
#
_entry.id   d40f0009dd2df977ad0449c0d74a0aeb
#
_cell.length_a   1.000
_cell.length_b   1.000
_cell.length_c   1.000
_cell.angle_alpha   90.00
_cell.angle_beta   90.00
_cell.angle_gamma   90.00
#
_symmetry.space_group_name_H-M   'P 1'
#
loop_
_entity.id
_entity.type
_entity.pdbx_description
1 polymer ?
#
loop_
_entity_poly.entity_id
_entity_poly.type
_entity_poly.pdbx_seq_one_letter_code
_entity_poly.pdbx_strand_id
1 'polypeptide(L)'
;MNSRGTGDVEITGILGDDGISEHDIVTGLFDNATVEGYVVSWDSDTRTNSKRILKGIIGGSKQSGTKYSMDVITVGIKLSQRPLIDVYTPSCRFDLGVSPCPVNLSSYVYSGGVTETVSRDGINKSSYRQFYDIGTSQPDGYYDLGILTWTSGDNSGISTEIKSYDQSSGLITLWNAMPNEIQIGDDYTMTPGCDKLMNTHQTKFALPPDSFGGLPDIPGNDAIARTPDA
;
A
#
# COMPACT_ATOMS: atom_id res chain seq x y z
N MET A 1 16.83 -29.28 23.12
CA MET A 1 15.85 -28.76 22.15
C MET A 1 16.28 -27.35 21.78
N ASN A 2 16.92 -27.17 20.60
CA ASN A 2 17.27 -25.83 20.13
C ASN A 2 15.99 -25.13 19.68
N SER A 3 15.60 -24.09 20.40
CA SER A 3 14.63 -23.13 19.92
C SER A 3 15.16 -22.51 18.63
N ARG A 4 14.60 -22.88 17.48
CA ARG A 4 14.77 -22.10 16.24
C ARG A 4 14.09 -20.75 16.51
N GLY A 5 14.88 -19.78 16.92
CA GLY A 5 14.43 -18.40 16.90
C GLY A 5 13.99 -18.07 15.48
N THR A 6 12.86 -17.40 15.36
CA THR A 6 12.46 -16.69 14.15
C THR A 6 13.50 -15.59 13.95
N GLY A 7 14.65 -15.93 13.36
CA GLY A 7 15.74 -14.99 13.13
C GLY A 7 15.30 -14.02 12.04
N ASP A 8 15.33 -12.74 12.36
CA ASP A 8 15.28 -11.69 11.35
C ASP A 8 16.53 -11.89 10.46
N VAL A 9 16.30 -12.02 9.17
CA VAL A 9 17.37 -12.13 8.18
C VAL A 9 17.48 -10.77 7.50
N GLU A 10 18.68 -10.19 7.58
CA GLU A 10 19.00 -8.93 6.95
C GLU A 10 19.90 -9.19 5.73
N ILE A 11 19.56 -8.56 4.61
CA ILE A 11 20.40 -8.55 3.41
C ILE A 11 21.07 -7.19 3.35
N THR A 12 22.40 -7.17 3.33
CA THR A 12 23.17 -5.93 3.21
C THR A 12 24.02 -5.95 1.94
N GLY A 13 24.16 -4.78 1.32
CA GLY A 13 24.98 -4.62 0.11
C GLY A 13 25.45 -3.19 -0.08
N ILE A 14 26.13 -2.98 -1.22
CA ILE A 14 26.64 -1.69 -1.63
C ILE A 14 25.84 -1.27 -2.87
N LEU A 15 25.43 0.01 -2.89
CA LEU A 15 24.77 0.62 -4.03
C LEU A 15 25.77 0.76 -5.20
N GLY A 16 25.31 0.48 -6.42
CA GLY A 16 26.13 0.57 -7.63
C GLY A 16 25.29 0.67 -8.89
N ASP A 17 25.86 1.25 -9.93
CA ASP A 17 25.16 1.50 -11.19
C ASP A 17 24.75 0.22 -11.93
N ASP A 18 25.51 -0.88 -11.74
CA ASP A 18 25.20 -2.18 -12.36
C ASP A 18 24.37 -3.12 -11.46
N GLY A 19 23.91 -2.62 -10.30
CA GLY A 19 23.21 -3.41 -9.31
C GLY A 19 21.96 -2.71 -8.80
N ILE A 20 21.86 -2.59 -7.48
CA ILE A 20 20.78 -1.87 -6.79
C ILE A 20 21.19 -0.41 -6.68
N SER A 21 20.40 0.48 -7.27
CA SER A 21 20.61 1.92 -7.20
C SER A 21 19.94 2.55 -5.96
N GLU A 22 20.36 3.76 -5.62
CA GLU A 22 19.68 4.57 -4.60
C GLU A 22 18.21 4.82 -4.95
N HIS A 23 17.95 5.09 -6.22
CA HIS A 23 16.60 5.32 -6.73
C HIS A 23 15.69 4.10 -6.48
N ASP A 24 16.16 2.88 -6.72
CA ASP A 24 15.38 1.65 -6.51
C ASP A 24 14.98 1.46 -5.04
N ILE A 25 15.86 1.86 -4.11
CA ILE A 25 15.57 1.79 -2.67
C ILE A 25 14.53 2.85 -2.28
N VAL A 26 14.72 4.09 -2.74
CA VAL A 26 13.83 5.21 -2.40
C VAL A 26 12.44 5.05 -3.01
N THR A 27 12.35 4.46 -4.21
CA THR A 27 11.07 4.17 -4.87
C THR A 27 10.32 3.00 -4.24
N GLY A 28 10.96 2.23 -3.35
CA GLY A 28 10.36 1.01 -2.79
C GLY A 28 10.21 -0.12 -3.80
N LEU A 29 11.04 -0.14 -4.87
CA LEU A 29 10.98 -1.15 -5.93
C LEU A 29 11.03 -2.59 -5.39
N PHE A 30 11.72 -2.78 -4.28
CA PHE A 30 11.89 -4.08 -3.64
C PHE A 30 10.87 -4.36 -2.52
N ASP A 31 10.01 -3.41 -2.17
CA ASP A 31 9.03 -3.60 -1.10
C ASP A 31 8.04 -4.73 -1.46
N ASN A 32 7.86 -5.66 -0.54
CA ASN A 32 7.11 -6.90 -0.73
C ASN A 32 7.66 -7.87 -1.81
N ALA A 33 8.84 -7.62 -2.35
CA ALA A 33 9.47 -8.53 -3.29
C ALA A 33 9.83 -9.87 -2.62
N THR A 34 9.65 -10.97 -3.37
CA THR A 34 10.04 -12.30 -2.87
C THR A 34 11.54 -12.50 -2.99
N VAL A 35 12.16 -12.92 -1.89
CA VAL A 35 13.58 -13.25 -1.82
C VAL A 35 13.76 -14.75 -1.64
N GLU A 36 14.64 -15.33 -2.43
CA GLU A 36 15.06 -16.72 -2.29
C GLU A 36 16.59 -16.80 -2.21
N GLY A 37 17.10 -17.38 -1.14
CA GLY A 37 18.51 -17.60 -0.93
C GLY A 37 18.89 -19.06 -1.21
N TYR A 38 19.99 -19.26 -1.97
CA TYR A 38 20.48 -20.57 -2.36
C TYR A 38 21.94 -20.76 -1.95
N VAL A 39 22.28 -21.98 -1.55
CA VAL A 39 23.66 -22.44 -1.49
C VAL A 39 23.94 -23.16 -2.80
N VAL A 40 25.01 -22.76 -3.47
CA VAL A 40 25.45 -23.35 -4.75
C VAL A 40 26.88 -23.89 -4.61
N SER A 41 27.22 -24.92 -5.38
CA SER A 41 28.62 -25.38 -5.44
C SER A 41 29.44 -24.37 -6.24
N TRP A 42 30.63 -24.00 -5.72
CA TRP A 42 31.48 -22.98 -6.34
C TRP A 42 32.08 -23.41 -7.69
N ASP A 43 32.15 -24.73 -7.93
CA ASP A 43 32.70 -25.35 -9.16
C ASP A 43 31.66 -25.57 -10.26
N SER A 44 30.39 -25.25 -9.99
CA SER A 44 29.26 -25.48 -10.91
C SER A 44 28.55 -24.15 -11.18
N ASP A 45 28.64 -23.70 -12.42
CA ASP A 45 27.99 -22.48 -12.91
C ASP A 45 26.47 -22.66 -13.16
N THR A 46 25.94 -23.84 -12.89
CA THR A 46 24.53 -24.14 -13.11
C THR A 46 23.79 -24.32 -11.79
N ARG A 47 22.58 -23.72 -11.68
CA ARG A 47 21.66 -23.88 -10.55
C ARG A 47 21.24 -25.33 -10.27
N THR A 48 21.73 -26.29 -11.05
CA THR A 48 21.37 -27.72 -10.99
C THR A 48 21.75 -28.38 -9.66
N ASN A 49 22.79 -27.88 -8.98
CA ASN A 49 23.24 -28.35 -7.67
C ASN A 49 23.03 -27.30 -6.57
N SER A 50 21.94 -26.54 -6.64
CA SER A 50 21.61 -25.53 -5.64
C SER A 50 20.62 -26.05 -4.62
N LYS A 51 20.81 -25.66 -3.34
CA LYS A 51 19.85 -25.91 -2.27
C LYS A 51 19.30 -24.60 -1.74
N ARG A 52 17.99 -24.42 -1.85
CA ARG A 52 17.33 -23.25 -1.26
C ARG A 52 17.39 -23.34 0.27
N ILE A 53 17.95 -22.31 0.92
CA ILE A 53 18.07 -22.19 2.35
C ILE A 53 17.16 -21.14 2.96
N LEU A 54 16.72 -20.16 2.16
CA LEU A 54 15.89 -19.05 2.59
C LEU A 54 14.79 -18.79 1.56
N LYS A 55 13.59 -18.51 2.06
CA LYS A 55 12.50 -17.90 1.29
C LYS A 55 11.78 -16.91 2.19
N GLY A 56 11.58 -15.71 1.71
CA GLY A 56 10.93 -14.64 2.44
C GLY A 56 10.45 -13.53 1.53
N ILE A 57 9.99 -12.45 2.15
CA ILE A 57 9.53 -11.23 1.50
C ILE A 57 10.32 -10.08 2.11
N ILE A 58 10.72 -9.11 1.31
CA ILE A 58 11.34 -7.87 1.80
C ILE A 58 10.27 -7.07 2.54
N GLY A 59 10.50 -6.81 3.83
CA GLY A 59 9.58 -6.07 4.70
C GLY A 59 9.88 -4.58 4.78
N GLY A 60 11.11 -4.19 4.50
CA GLY A 60 11.53 -2.80 4.46
C GLY A 60 12.97 -2.68 4.01
N SER A 61 13.29 -1.57 3.37
CA SER A 61 14.62 -1.23 2.89
C SER A 61 15.11 0.06 3.53
N LYS A 62 16.41 0.11 3.84
CA LYS A 62 17.08 1.27 4.44
C LYS A 62 18.36 1.55 3.69
N GLN A 63 18.68 2.83 3.54
CA GLN A 63 19.92 3.29 2.97
C GLN A 63 20.75 4.06 4.01
N SER A 64 22.04 3.86 3.98
CA SER A 64 22.99 4.63 4.78
C SER A 64 24.27 4.86 3.98
N GLY A 65 24.38 6.07 3.38
CA GLY A 65 25.46 6.39 2.45
C GLY A 65 25.42 5.48 1.23
N THR A 66 26.51 4.80 0.94
CA THR A 66 26.64 3.85 -0.19
C THR A 66 26.19 2.42 0.14
N LYS A 67 25.65 2.19 1.32
CA LYS A 67 25.21 0.86 1.77
C LYS A 67 23.70 0.82 1.84
N TYR A 68 23.13 -0.33 1.51
CA TYR A 68 21.73 -0.62 1.78
C TYR A 68 21.58 -1.83 2.71
N SER A 69 20.46 -1.88 3.42
CA SER A 69 20.00 -3.04 4.16
C SER A 69 18.51 -3.29 3.92
N MET A 70 18.15 -4.55 3.79
CA MET A 70 16.78 -5.00 3.57
C MET A 70 16.43 -6.07 4.59
N ASP A 71 15.34 -5.84 5.32
CA ASP A 71 14.83 -6.79 6.30
C ASP A 71 13.99 -7.87 5.59
N VAL A 72 14.29 -9.14 5.84
CA VAL A 72 13.57 -10.26 5.21
C VAL A 72 12.60 -10.89 6.21
N ILE A 73 11.31 -10.77 5.92
CA ILE A 73 10.24 -11.41 6.67
C ILE A 73 10.10 -12.85 6.18
N THR A 74 10.42 -13.81 7.03
CA THR A 74 10.27 -15.23 6.71
C THR A 74 8.82 -15.68 6.80
N VAL A 75 8.48 -16.79 6.12
CA VAL A 75 7.13 -17.37 6.16
C VAL A 75 6.66 -17.67 7.58
N GLY A 76 7.57 -18.04 8.48
CA GLY A 76 7.25 -18.28 9.89
C GLY A 76 6.72 -17.05 10.62
N ILE A 77 7.34 -15.90 10.40
CA ILE A 77 6.89 -14.61 10.98
C ILE A 77 5.52 -14.23 10.40
N LYS A 78 5.35 -14.36 9.07
CA LYS A 78 4.07 -14.04 8.42
C LYS A 78 2.91 -14.91 8.92
N LEU A 79 3.17 -16.19 9.21
CA LEU A 79 2.18 -17.09 9.80
C LEU A 79 1.83 -16.72 11.24
N SER A 80 2.81 -16.26 12.03
CA SER A 80 2.58 -15.86 13.43
C SER A 80 1.81 -14.55 13.55
N GLN A 81 1.85 -13.69 12.54
CA GLN A 81 1.13 -12.41 12.51
C GLN A 81 -0.33 -12.56 12.05
N ARG A 82 -0.68 -13.69 11.45
CA ARG A 82 -2.04 -13.90 10.95
C ARG A 82 -2.96 -14.39 12.06
N PRO A 83 -4.02 -13.65 12.43
CA PRO A 83 -4.98 -14.12 13.40
C PRO A 83 -5.69 -15.35 12.83
N LEU A 84 -5.83 -16.38 13.69
CA LEU A 84 -6.56 -17.62 13.31
C LEU A 84 -8.08 -17.46 13.42
N ILE A 85 -8.54 -16.43 14.10
CA ILE A 85 -9.95 -16.20 14.40
C ILE A 85 -10.32 -14.81 13.88
N ASP A 86 -11.43 -14.74 13.15
CA ASP A 86 -12.03 -13.48 12.75
C ASP A 86 -12.57 -12.74 13.98
N VAL A 87 -12.17 -11.49 14.15
CA VAL A 87 -12.65 -10.64 15.24
C VAL A 87 -13.89 -9.89 14.74
N TYR A 88 -14.95 -9.90 15.55
CA TYR A 88 -16.14 -9.10 15.30
C TYR A 88 -15.82 -7.62 15.59
N THR A 89 -15.95 -6.79 14.56
CA THR A 89 -15.73 -5.34 14.65
C THR A 89 -16.90 -4.58 14.04
N PRO A 90 -17.17 -3.33 14.48
CA PRO A 90 -18.16 -2.47 13.84
C PRO A 90 -17.81 -2.13 12.39
N SER A 91 -16.53 -2.08 12.06
CA SER A 91 -16.02 -1.79 10.72
C SER A 91 -15.92 -3.03 9.85
N CYS A 92 -16.04 -2.86 8.54
CA CYS A 92 -15.88 -3.93 7.57
C CYS A 92 -14.45 -4.48 7.57
N ARG A 93 -14.31 -5.80 7.66
CA ARG A 93 -13.02 -6.52 7.62
C ARG A 93 -12.54 -6.87 6.22
N PHE A 94 -13.41 -6.71 5.21
CA PHE A 94 -13.06 -7.07 3.83
C PHE A 94 -12.21 -6.00 3.18
N ASP A 95 -11.25 -6.41 2.35
CA ASP A 95 -10.50 -5.49 1.50
C ASP A 95 -11.34 -5.10 0.30
N LEU A 96 -11.32 -3.81 -0.02
CA LEU A 96 -12.14 -3.27 -1.10
C LEU A 96 -11.79 -3.92 -2.44
N GLY A 97 -12.80 -4.43 -3.13
CA GLY A 97 -12.64 -5.08 -4.43
C GLY A 97 -12.01 -6.47 -4.41
N VAL A 98 -11.70 -7.01 -3.22
CA VAL A 98 -11.17 -8.39 -3.06
C VAL A 98 -12.22 -9.26 -2.39
N SER A 99 -12.49 -10.46 -2.96
CA SER A 99 -13.45 -11.42 -2.36
C SER A 99 -13.13 -11.64 -0.88
N PRO A 100 -14.13 -11.54 0.02
CA PRO A 100 -15.59 -11.54 -0.21
C PRO A 100 -16.25 -10.16 -0.39
N CYS A 101 -15.49 -9.05 -0.56
CA CYS A 101 -16.08 -7.74 -0.88
C CYS A 101 -16.76 -7.80 -2.27
N PRO A 102 -18.05 -7.44 -2.39
CA PRO A 102 -18.77 -7.54 -3.65
C PRO A 102 -18.51 -6.38 -4.63
N VAL A 103 -17.72 -5.37 -4.25
CA VAL A 103 -17.42 -4.22 -5.09
C VAL A 103 -16.56 -4.62 -6.28
N ASN A 104 -17.02 -4.33 -7.49
CA ASN A 104 -16.21 -4.44 -8.69
C ASN A 104 -15.51 -3.10 -8.98
N LEU A 105 -14.25 -2.98 -8.59
CA LEU A 105 -13.48 -1.73 -8.74
C LEU A 105 -13.32 -1.29 -10.20
N SER A 106 -13.36 -2.20 -11.17
CA SER A 106 -13.20 -1.82 -12.59
C SER A 106 -14.30 -0.87 -13.09
N SER A 107 -15.46 -0.86 -12.42
CA SER A 107 -16.57 0.07 -12.74
C SER A 107 -16.36 1.47 -12.16
N TYR A 108 -15.37 1.66 -11.30
CA TYR A 108 -15.10 2.90 -10.57
C TYR A 108 -13.76 3.53 -10.93
N VAL A 109 -13.05 2.96 -11.90
CA VAL A 109 -11.75 3.50 -12.33
C VAL A 109 -11.96 4.83 -13.03
N TYR A 110 -11.28 5.85 -12.57
CA TYR A 110 -11.14 7.13 -13.25
C TYR A 110 -9.75 7.20 -13.89
N SER A 111 -9.69 7.71 -15.10
CA SER A 111 -8.41 8.01 -15.79
C SER A 111 -8.34 9.51 -16.00
N GLY A 112 -7.28 10.11 -15.51
CA GLY A 112 -7.06 11.56 -15.59
C GLY A 112 -5.60 11.87 -15.84
N GLY A 113 -5.31 13.17 -15.91
CA GLY A 113 -3.98 13.70 -16.09
C GLY A 113 -3.76 14.93 -15.21
N VAL A 114 -2.51 15.16 -14.85
CA VAL A 114 -2.10 16.32 -14.06
C VAL A 114 -2.32 17.60 -14.86
N THR A 115 -3.21 18.45 -14.40
CA THR A 115 -3.52 19.73 -15.06
C THR A 115 -2.66 20.87 -14.56
N GLU A 116 -2.29 20.82 -13.26
CA GLU A 116 -1.43 21.82 -12.63
C GLU A 116 -0.65 21.15 -11.46
N THR A 117 0.56 21.62 -11.22
CA THR A 117 1.39 21.18 -10.09
C THR A 117 1.45 22.24 -9.01
N VAL A 118 1.55 21.80 -7.75
CA VAL A 118 1.72 22.72 -6.63
C VAL A 118 3.14 23.27 -6.66
N SER A 119 3.26 24.60 -6.75
CA SER A 119 4.55 25.29 -6.82
C SER A 119 5.44 24.93 -5.63
N ARG A 120 6.70 24.63 -5.94
CA ARG A 120 7.73 24.25 -4.98
C ARG A 120 8.17 25.47 -4.17
N ASP A 121 7.55 25.73 -3.04
CA ASP A 121 8.18 26.54 -2.00
C ASP A 121 9.32 25.72 -1.40
N GLY A 122 10.54 26.21 -1.46
CA GLY A 122 11.83 25.52 -1.22
C GLY A 122 11.98 24.67 0.05
N ILE A 123 10.94 24.50 0.85
CA ILE A 123 10.90 23.75 2.09
C ILE A 123 9.88 22.58 2.04
N ASN A 124 8.82 22.69 1.25
CA ASN A 124 7.79 21.67 1.12
C ASN A 124 7.88 21.00 -0.26
N LYS A 125 8.17 19.70 -0.28
CA LYS A 125 8.15 18.86 -1.49
C LYS A 125 6.70 18.59 -1.93
N SER A 126 5.87 19.64 -2.09
CA SER A 126 4.46 19.50 -2.42
C SER A 126 4.27 18.94 -3.83
N SER A 127 5.14 19.30 -4.78
CA SER A 127 5.15 18.76 -6.15
C SER A 127 5.44 17.25 -6.26
N TYR A 128 5.87 16.60 -5.18
CA TYR A 128 6.04 15.15 -5.09
C TYR A 128 4.83 14.44 -4.48
N ARG A 129 3.88 15.20 -3.94
CA ARG A 129 2.77 14.68 -3.13
C ARG A 129 1.41 15.22 -3.52
N GLN A 130 1.37 16.37 -4.18
CA GLN A 130 0.17 17.13 -4.48
C GLN A 130 0.18 17.60 -5.92
N PHE A 131 -0.97 17.52 -6.53
CA PHE A 131 -1.21 18.03 -7.88
C PHE A 131 -2.70 18.31 -8.05
N TYR A 132 -3.05 19.01 -9.13
CA TYR A 132 -4.42 19.31 -9.47
C TYR A 132 -4.88 18.55 -10.71
N ASP A 133 -6.11 18.06 -10.64
CA ASP A 133 -6.86 17.57 -11.80
C ASP A 133 -8.28 18.16 -11.75
N ILE A 134 -8.57 19.09 -12.64
CA ILE A 134 -9.88 19.74 -12.75
C ILE A 134 -10.89 18.92 -13.56
N GLY A 135 -10.49 17.77 -14.12
CA GLY A 135 -11.35 16.90 -14.93
C GLY A 135 -12.29 16.02 -14.13
N THR A 136 -12.04 15.84 -12.82
CA THR A 136 -12.89 15.00 -11.98
C THR A 136 -14.10 15.77 -11.46
N SER A 137 -15.27 15.11 -11.41
CA SER A 137 -16.54 15.69 -10.98
C SER A 137 -17.14 14.98 -9.75
N GLN A 138 -16.40 14.09 -9.12
CA GLN A 138 -16.88 13.38 -7.95
C GLN A 138 -16.88 14.28 -6.69
N PRO A 139 -17.77 14.04 -5.71
CA PRO A 139 -17.84 14.86 -4.51
C PRO A 139 -16.54 14.77 -3.67
N ASP A 140 -16.36 15.78 -2.80
CA ASP A 140 -15.22 15.83 -1.87
C ASP A 140 -15.04 14.51 -1.12
N GLY A 141 -13.77 14.09 -0.97
CA GLY A 141 -13.43 12.86 -0.28
C GLY A 141 -13.79 11.56 -1.01
N TYR A 142 -14.35 11.63 -2.22
CA TYR A 142 -14.74 10.41 -2.94
C TYR A 142 -13.57 9.46 -3.18
N TYR A 143 -12.40 10.00 -3.47
CA TYR A 143 -11.19 9.21 -3.72
C TYR A 143 -10.31 9.02 -2.49
N ASP A 144 -10.67 9.56 -1.33
CA ASP A 144 -9.93 9.38 -0.08
C ASP A 144 -9.77 7.90 0.25
N LEU A 145 -8.58 7.50 0.71
CA LEU A 145 -8.19 6.11 0.95
C LEU A 145 -8.22 5.22 -0.31
N GLY A 146 -8.35 5.81 -1.48
CA GLY A 146 -8.28 5.12 -2.76
C GLY A 146 -6.84 4.90 -3.20
N ILE A 147 -6.68 4.19 -4.31
CA ILE A 147 -5.36 3.93 -4.91
C ILE A 147 -5.24 4.70 -6.21
N LEU A 148 -4.15 5.42 -6.35
CA LEU A 148 -3.72 6.06 -7.58
C LEU A 148 -2.55 5.28 -8.16
N THR A 149 -2.60 5.02 -9.47
CA THR A 149 -1.52 4.36 -10.23
C THR A 149 -1.13 5.24 -11.39
N TRP A 150 0.14 5.61 -11.46
CA TRP A 150 0.69 6.39 -12.56
C TRP A 150 0.79 5.54 -13.82
N THR A 151 0.32 6.05 -14.94
CA THR A 151 0.33 5.35 -16.23
C THR A 151 1.33 5.96 -17.22
N SER A 152 1.76 7.20 -16.98
CA SER A 152 2.80 7.88 -17.77
C SER A 152 3.75 8.69 -16.87
N GLY A 153 4.72 9.36 -17.46
CA GLY A 153 5.74 10.15 -16.76
C GLY A 153 6.80 9.32 -16.03
N ASP A 154 7.65 10.01 -15.27
CA ASP A 154 8.79 9.39 -14.56
C ASP A 154 8.36 8.51 -13.37
N ASN A 155 7.11 8.62 -12.94
CA ASN A 155 6.51 7.79 -11.89
C ASN A 155 5.69 6.62 -12.44
N SER A 156 5.70 6.37 -13.74
CA SER A 156 4.89 5.34 -14.39
C SER A 156 5.05 3.96 -13.74
N GLY A 157 3.93 3.28 -13.49
CA GLY A 157 3.88 1.96 -12.85
C GLY A 157 3.85 2.00 -11.33
N ILE A 158 4.09 3.16 -10.69
CA ILE A 158 4.03 3.30 -9.24
C ILE A 158 2.59 3.53 -8.80
N SER A 159 2.18 2.81 -7.76
CA SER A 159 0.88 2.97 -7.12
C SER A 159 1.03 3.54 -5.72
N THR A 160 0.14 4.43 -5.34
CA THR A 160 0.12 5.03 -4.00
C THR A 160 -1.29 5.28 -3.53
N GLU A 161 -1.46 5.40 -2.22
CA GLU A 161 -2.75 5.69 -1.60
C GLU A 161 -3.04 7.19 -1.62
N ILE A 162 -4.30 7.55 -1.90
CA ILE A 162 -4.79 8.92 -1.89
C ILE A 162 -5.14 9.30 -0.46
N LYS A 163 -4.55 10.38 0.03
CA LYS A 163 -4.82 10.92 1.36
C LYS A 163 -6.09 11.75 1.39
N SER A 164 -6.26 12.64 0.41
CA SER A 164 -7.43 13.50 0.30
C SER A 164 -7.64 13.98 -1.13
N TYR A 165 -8.90 14.15 -1.48
CA TYR A 165 -9.38 14.72 -2.73
C TYR A 165 -10.38 15.84 -2.44
N ASP A 166 -10.16 17.02 -3.00
CA ASP A 166 -11.01 18.19 -2.93
C ASP A 166 -11.58 18.51 -4.32
N GLN A 167 -12.87 18.37 -4.49
CA GLN A 167 -13.56 18.64 -5.76
C GLN A 167 -13.49 20.13 -6.16
N SER A 168 -13.55 21.03 -5.19
CA SER A 168 -13.66 22.47 -5.47
C SER A 168 -12.42 23.03 -6.14
N SER A 169 -11.27 22.50 -5.77
CA SER A 169 -9.96 22.89 -6.33
C SER A 169 -9.40 21.87 -7.32
N GLY A 170 -9.91 20.64 -7.32
CA GLY A 170 -9.30 19.51 -8.03
C GLY A 170 -8.02 19.01 -7.39
N LEU A 171 -7.73 19.41 -6.14
CA LEU A 171 -6.49 19.05 -5.44
C LEU A 171 -6.52 17.58 -4.99
N ILE A 172 -5.51 16.84 -5.42
CA ILE A 172 -5.25 15.48 -4.99
C ILE A 172 -3.98 15.47 -4.13
N THR A 173 -4.09 14.92 -2.93
CA THR A 173 -2.96 14.75 -2.01
C THR A 173 -2.70 13.26 -1.80
N LEU A 174 -1.45 12.84 -1.98
CA LEU A 174 -1.02 11.46 -1.79
C LEU A 174 -0.51 11.22 -0.36
N TRP A 175 -0.62 9.97 0.14
CA TRP A 175 -0.03 9.61 1.43
C TRP A 175 1.49 9.65 1.41
N ASN A 176 2.09 9.07 0.39
CA ASN A 176 3.53 9.04 0.21
C ASN A 176 3.97 10.03 -0.87
N ALA A 177 5.15 10.61 -0.68
CA ALA A 177 5.77 11.39 -1.75
C ALA A 177 6.21 10.44 -2.87
N MET A 178 6.02 10.88 -4.12
CA MET A 178 6.56 10.16 -5.26
C MET A 178 8.09 10.30 -5.31
N PRO A 179 8.79 9.31 -5.85
CA PRO A 179 10.24 9.39 -5.99
C PRO A 179 10.67 10.49 -6.97
N ASN A 180 9.90 10.67 -8.03
CA ASN A 180 10.13 11.72 -9.02
C ASN A 180 9.08 12.81 -8.87
N GLU A 181 9.45 14.03 -9.29
CA GLU A 181 8.53 15.16 -9.28
C GLU A 181 7.38 14.92 -10.26
N ILE A 182 6.15 15.18 -9.81
CA ILE A 182 4.95 15.07 -10.62
C ILE A 182 4.94 16.21 -11.63
N GLN A 183 4.79 15.89 -12.93
CA GLN A 183 4.82 16.85 -14.02
C GLN A 183 3.42 17.08 -14.58
N ILE A 184 3.19 18.28 -15.13
CA ILE A 184 1.97 18.58 -15.88
C ILE A 184 1.92 17.65 -17.11
N GLY A 185 0.77 16.98 -17.30
CA GLY A 185 0.56 16.02 -18.38
C GLY A 185 0.92 14.58 -18.04
N ASP A 186 1.37 14.30 -16.82
CA ASP A 186 1.47 12.92 -16.34
C ASP A 186 0.07 12.32 -16.20
N ASP A 187 -0.15 11.16 -16.80
CA ASP A 187 -1.41 10.44 -16.72
C ASP A 187 -1.42 9.42 -15.59
N TYR A 188 -2.61 9.22 -15.05
CA TYR A 188 -2.81 8.27 -13.96
C TYR A 188 -4.21 7.63 -14.02
N THR A 189 -4.37 6.54 -13.30
CA THR A 189 -5.68 5.97 -12.97
C THR A 189 -5.87 6.00 -11.47
N MET A 190 -7.10 6.24 -11.02
CA MET A 190 -7.43 6.15 -9.60
C MET A 190 -8.76 5.43 -9.37
N THR A 191 -8.84 4.80 -8.21
CA THR A 191 -10.03 4.13 -7.71
C THR A 191 -10.47 4.75 -6.39
N PRO A 192 -11.78 4.77 -6.09
CA PRO A 192 -12.27 5.28 -4.81
C PRO A 192 -11.80 4.40 -3.65
N GLY A 193 -11.60 5.00 -2.49
CA GLY A 193 -11.32 4.28 -1.25
C GLY A 193 -12.57 3.90 -0.47
N CYS A 194 -12.37 3.16 0.63
CA CYS A 194 -13.42 2.74 1.54
C CYS A 194 -12.97 2.95 2.98
N ASP A 195 -13.75 3.68 3.76
CA ASP A 195 -13.52 3.92 5.19
C ASP A 195 -13.98 2.75 6.09
N LYS A 196 -14.42 1.66 5.47
CA LYS A 196 -14.90 0.46 6.15
C LYS A 196 -16.19 0.68 6.99
N LEU A 197 -16.91 1.76 6.75
CA LEU A 197 -18.17 2.06 7.44
C LEU A 197 -19.39 1.58 6.64
N MET A 198 -20.46 1.21 7.36
CA MET A 198 -21.71 0.76 6.76
C MET A 198 -22.34 1.84 5.87
N ASN A 199 -22.27 3.10 6.28
CA ASN A 199 -22.81 4.21 5.50
C ASN A 199 -22.16 4.32 4.12
N THR A 200 -20.83 4.23 4.05
CA THR A 200 -20.07 4.25 2.79
C THR A 200 -20.39 3.03 1.92
N HIS A 201 -20.56 1.86 2.53
CA HIS A 201 -20.98 0.65 1.85
C HIS A 201 -22.31 0.82 1.12
N GLN A 202 -23.30 1.44 1.77
CA GLN A 202 -24.64 1.64 1.21
C GLN A 202 -24.74 2.85 0.28
N THR A 203 -24.12 3.98 0.63
CA THR A 203 -24.30 5.23 -0.13
C THR A 203 -23.32 5.37 -1.29
N LYS A 204 -22.05 5.05 -1.09
CA LYS A 204 -21.01 5.18 -2.11
C LYS A 204 -21.01 4.03 -3.12
N PHE A 205 -21.17 2.79 -2.62
CA PHE A 205 -21.13 1.59 -3.45
C PHE A 205 -22.50 0.99 -3.75
N ALA A 206 -23.58 1.58 -3.20
CA ALA A 206 -24.97 1.14 -3.40
C ALA A 206 -25.18 -0.37 -3.10
N LEU A 207 -24.51 -0.90 -2.10
CA LEU A 207 -24.54 -2.31 -1.73
C LEU A 207 -25.51 -2.58 -0.59
N PRO A 208 -26.15 -3.78 -0.57
CA PRO A 208 -27.06 -4.16 0.48
C PRO A 208 -26.32 -4.42 1.80
N PRO A 209 -26.96 -4.17 2.97
CA PRO A 209 -26.33 -4.31 4.28
C PRO A 209 -25.89 -5.73 4.63
N ASP A 210 -26.50 -6.74 4.06
CA ASP A 210 -26.18 -8.16 4.28
C ASP A 210 -24.82 -8.58 3.67
N SER A 211 -24.29 -7.80 2.73
CA SER A 211 -22.96 -7.99 2.15
C SER A 211 -21.84 -7.26 2.90
N PHE A 212 -22.17 -6.58 4.00
CA PHE A 212 -21.19 -5.85 4.81
C PHE A 212 -20.39 -6.80 5.70
N GLY A 213 -19.08 -6.65 5.73
CA GLY A 213 -18.18 -7.54 6.47
C GLY A 213 -17.96 -7.16 7.93
N GLY A 214 -18.72 -6.22 8.48
CA GLY A 214 -18.67 -5.79 9.87
C GLY A 214 -20.02 -5.94 10.58
N LEU A 215 -20.05 -5.64 11.86
CA LEU A 215 -21.26 -5.65 12.70
C LEU A 215 -21.41 -4.28 13.37
N PRO A 216 -22.04 -3.29 12.71
CA PRO A 216 -22.09 -1.92 13.18
C PRO A 216 -22.81 -1.75 14.53
N ASP A 217 -23.71 -2.68 14.87
CA ASP A 217 -24.51 -2.64 16.09
C ASP A 217 -23.86 -3.35 17.30
N ILE A 218 -22.59 -3.75 17.19
CA ILE A 218 -21.86 -4.32 18.34
C ILE A 218 -21.75 -3.25 19.45
N PRO A 219 -22.22 -3.59 20.69
CA PRO A 219 -22.05 -2.70 21.81
C PRO A 219 -20.56 -2.37 22.07
N GLY A 220 -20.23 -1.12 22.19
CA GLY A 220 -18.89 -0.68 22.61
C GLY A 220 -18.60 -1.10 24.06
N ASN A 221 -17.33 -0.96 24.48
CA ASN A 221 -16.90 -1.28 25.83
C ASN A 221 -17.71 -0.53 26.90
N ASP A 222 -18.18 0.68 26.59
CA ASP A 222 -19.03 1.47 27.49
C ASP A 222 -20.40 0.81 27.78
N ALA A 223 -20.94 0.09 26.82
CA ALA A 223 -22.20 -0.64 26.98
C ALA A 223 -22.02 -1.92 27.82
N ILE A 224 -20.86 -2.56 27.68
CA ILE A 224 -20.50 -3.77 28.45
C ILE A 224 -20.23 -3.41 29.93
N ALA A 225 -19.70 -2.22 30.18
CA ALA A 225 -19.39 -1.73 31.53
C ALA A 225 -20.59 -1.12 32.27
N ARG A 226 -21.74 -0.92 31.60
CA ARG A 226 -22.96 -0.43 32.27
C ARG A 226 -23.54 -1.54 33.14
N THR A 227 -23.58 -1.31 34.44
CA THR A 227 -24.42 -2.09 35.35
C THR A 227 -25.88 -1.84 35.00
N PRO A 228 -26.75 -2.85 34.97
CA PRO A 228 -28.18 -2.64 34.86
C PRO A 228 -28.62 -1.71 36.01
N ASP A 229 -29.29 -0.63 35.67
CA ASP A 229 -29.93 0.21 36.70
C ASP A 229 -30.90 -0.68 37.49
N ALA A 230 -30.71 -0.73 38.83
CA ALA A 230 -31.53 -1.51 39.74
C ALA A 230 -32.88 -0.83 39.94
#